data_d64d138475ff79a4d90b66be78f8c329
#
_entry.id   d64d138475ff79a4d90b66be78f8c329
#
_cell.length_a   1.000
_cell.length_b   1.000
_cell.length_c   1.000
_cell.angle_alpha   90.00
_cell.angle_beta   90.00
_cell.angle_gamma   90.00
#
_symmetry.space_group_name_H-M   'P 1'
#
loop_
_entity.id
_entity.type
_entity.pdbx_description
1 polymer ?
#
loop_
_entity_poly.entity_id
_entity_poly.type
_entity_poly.pdbx_seq_one_letter_code
_entity_poly.pdbx_strand_id
1 'polypeptide(L)'
;EVVERPASVVKELLENSIDAGATHIQIDIDDGGLRRIQIRDNGEGIAPQDLALAVSRHATSKISTSEDLANIRSLGFRGEALASVASVARMSIRSRQKNNEQAWELDAEISAELKPASHPIGTSIIVQDLFFNTPARRKFLRTERTEFNHIEDVVRRIALSRFDIAFTLTHNQKDILQLPAANTEVQCQARLSKLVGKLFAEQSMLIDTEIGGLHLYGYLAQPTYNRSQADQQYFYINQRMIKDKLVNQAIRLAYADVLYHGRYPAFVLYLAMSPQLVDVNAHPTKHEVRFRESRTVFDFLRSRIKSLLAEARPDGQSNQVSPGENLQRASATYPQQQTPMRLSVQENINNYKTLYGQPRPSHGDRAAISVLSQEENESTDIPPLGFAIAQLHGIYVLAQNQHGLVLVDMHAAHERITYEALKLAFAKARVVSQPLLVPISLQLSAQEIHCVEEFSDWFAGHGFELQNAGPESILVREVPAMLRNANIEQLFRDILADLISFASSERIQQENNHILATMACHGSVRASRQLTNTEMNALLRDVEKTDNSGQCNHGRPTWVQLNMDALDKLFMRGQ
;
A
#
# COMPACT_ATOMS: atom_id res chain seq x y z
N GLU A 1 -32.08 -15.71 4.14
CA GLU A 1 -30.86 -15.11 4.74
C GLU A 1 -29.74 -14.89 3.74
N VAL A 2 -29.64 -15.65 2.63
CA VAL A 2 -28.54 -15.59 1.66
C VAL A 2 -28.64 -14.36 0.73
N VAL A 3 -29.86 -13.90 0.39
CA VAL A 3 -30.09 -12.78 -0.54
C VAL A 3 -30.62 -11.57 0.20
N GLU A 4 -29.74 -10.60 0.46
CA GLU A 4 -30.09 -9.34 1.15
C GLU A 4 -30.33 -8.19 0.17
N ARG A 5 -29.58 -8.15 -0.94
CA ARG A 5 -29.60 -7.08 -1.94
C ARG A 5 -29.12 -7.56 -3.32
N PRO A 6 -29.33 -6.78 -4.41
CA PRO A 6 -28.89 -7.14 -5.75
C PRO A 6 -27.40 -7.50 -5.85
N ALA A 7 -26.53 -6.77 -5.15
CA ALA A 7 -25.10 -7.04 -5.14
C ALA A 7 -24.72 -8.43 -4.59
N SER A 8 -25.51 -8.99 -3.65
CA SER A 8 -25.29 -10.35 -3.15
C SER A 8 -25.60 -11.40 -4.22
N VAL A 9 -26.66 -11.18 -5.01
CA VAL A 9 -26.99 -12.05 -6.15
C VAL A 9 -25.86 -12.04 -7.18
N VAL A 10 -25.41 -10.85 -7.58
CA VAL A 10 -24.32 -10.70 -8.55
C VAL A 10 -23.04 -11.38 -8.05
N LYS A 11 -22.70 -11.25 -6.77
CA LYS A 11 -21.53 -11.90 -6.18
C LYS A 11 -21.58 -13.42 -6.34
N GLU A 12 -22.67 -14.06 -5.91
CA GLU A 12 -22.81 -15.52 -5.96
C GLU A 12 -22.82 -16.06 -7.40
N LEU A 13 -23.46 -15.33 -8.34
CA LEU A 13 -23.48 -15.71 -9.74
C LEU A 13 -22.09 -15.59 -10.39
N LEU A 14 -21.33 -14.52 -10.08
CA LEU A 14 -19.97 -14.36 -10.55
C LEU A 14 -19.04 -15.45 -9.99
N GLU A 15 -19.14 -15.77 -8.70
CA GLU A 15 -18.38 -16.86 -8.09
C GLU A 15 -18.67 -18.20 -8.79
N ASN A 16 -19.93 -18.47 -9.18
CA ASN A 16 -20.29 -19.66 -9.94
C ASN A 16 -19.69 -19.66 -11.35
N SER A 17 -19.72 -18.55 -12.06
CA SER A 17 -19.10 -18.43 -13.39
C SER A 17 -17.60 -18.64 -13.36
N ILE A 18 -16.91 -18.12 -12.32
CA ILE A 18 -15.48 -18.35 -12.10
C ILE A 18 -15.18 -19.82 -11.81
N ASP A 19 -15.96 -20.45 -10.92
CA ASP A 19 -15.83 -21.87 -10.59
C ASP A 19 -16.09 -22.78 -11.80
N ALA A 20 -16.93 -22.33 -12.78
CA ALA A 20 -17.15 -23.00 -14.06
C ALA A 20 -16.02 -22.78 -15.09
N GLY A 21 -14.89 -22.16 -14.70
CA GLY A 21 -13.74 -21.94 -15.57
C GLY A 21 -13.97 -20.90 -16.67
N ALA A 22 -14.87 -19.95 -16.46
CA ALA A 22 -15.12 -18.89 -17.42
C ALA A 22 -13.87 -18.01 -17.64
N THR A 23 -13.62 -17.65 -18.90
CA THR A 23 -12.57 -16.69 -19.30
C THR A 23 -13.16 -15.34 -19.74
N HIS A 24 -14.47 -15.28 -19.94
CA HIS A 24 -15.21 -14.06 -20.27
C HIS A 24 -16.55 -14.06 -19.54
N ILE A 25 -16.83 -12.99 -18.81
CA ILE A 25 -18.09 -12.82 -18.06
C ILE A 25 -18.70 -11.46 -18.43
N GLN A 26 -19.94 -11.50 -18.92
CA GLN A 26 -20.75 -10.32 -19.23
C GLN A 26 -21.85 -10.17 -18.16
N ILE A 27 -22.02 -8.95 -17.66
CA ILE A 27 -22.93 -8.57 -16.59
C ILE A 27 -23.81 -7.44 -17.08
N ASP A 28 -25.12 -7.69 -17.23
CA ASP A 28 -26.08 -6.69 -17.68
C ASP A 28 -27.08 -6.42 -16.54
N ILE A 29 -27.16 -5.15 -16.12
CA ILE A 29 -27.96 -4.71 -14.98
C ILE A 29 -28.98 -3.66 -15.43
N ASP A 30 -30.23 -3.82 -15.05
CA ASP A 30 -31.26 -2.81 -15.22
C ASP A 30 -31.86 -2.41 -13.87
N ASP A 31 -32.13 -1.10 -13.68
CA ASP A 31 -32.75 -0.53 -12.46
C ASP A 31 -32.00 -0.95 -11.17
N GLY A 32 -30.67 -0.78 -11.17
CA GLY A 32 -29.86 -1.15 -10.00
C GLY A 32 -29.92 -2.63 -9.61
N GLY A 33 -30.37 -3.50 -10.52
CA GLY A 33 -30.52 -4.95 -10.31
C GLY A 33 -31.89 -5.37 -9.74
N LEU A 34 -32.81 -4.44 -9.58
CA LEU A 34 -34.18 -4.75 -9.14
C LEU A 34 -35.03 -5.33 -10.26
N ARG A 35 -34.92 -4.74 -11.46
CA ARG A 35 -35.68 -5.15 -12.63
C ARG A 35 -35.04 -6.35 -13.30
N ARG A 36 -33.71 -6.31 -13.51
CA ARG A 36 -33.00 -7.37 -14.20
C ARG A 36 -31.54 -7.44 -13.79
N ILE A 37 -31.07 -8.64 -13.53
CA ILE A 37 -29.67 -9.02 -13.44
C ILE A 37 -29.46 -10.15 -14.43
N GLN A 38 -28.58 -9.98 -15.41
CA GLN A 38 -28.18 -11.05 -16.31
C GLN A 38 -26.67 -11.22 -16.23
N ILE A 39 -26.24 -12.46 -16.02
CA ILE A 39 -24.83 -12.83 -16.07
C ILE A 39 -24.67 -13.94 -17.10
N ARG A 40 -23.79 -13.71 -18.06
CA ARG A 40 -23.41 -14.65 -19.11
C ARG A 40 -21.94 -14.96 -18.99
N ASP A 41 -21.62 -16.23 -19.00
CA ASP A 41 -20.24 -16.73 -19.04
C ASP A 41 -20.02 -17.68 -20.22
N ASN A 42 -18.75 -17.93 -20.51
CA ASN A 42 -18.27 -18.90 -21.49
C ASN A 42 -17.60 -20.12 -20.83
N GLY A 43 -17.98 -20.45 -19.60
CA GLY A 43 -17.47 -21.59 -18.85
C GLY A 43 -17.92 -22.94 -19.42
N GLU A 44 -17.73 -24.01 -18.64
CA GLU A 44 -18.03 -25.40 -19.05
C GLU A 44 -19.51 -25.66 -19.34
N GLY A 45 -20.40 -24.80 -18.84
CA GLY A 45 -21.85 -25.01 -18.92
C GLY A 45 -22.38 -26.05 -17.92
N ILE A 46 -23.69 -26.16 -17.84
CA ILE A 46 -24.42 -27.11 -16.95
C ILE A 46 -25.06 -28.20 -17.80
N ALA A 47 -24.91 -29.45 -17.40
CA ALA A 47 -25.54 -30.57 -18.08
C ALA A 47 -27.07 -30.50 -17.95
N PRO A 48 -27.86 -30.99 -18.95
CA PRO A 48 -29.31 -30.95 -18.88
C PRO A 48 -29.89 -31.59 -17.62
N GLN A 49 -29.33 -32.71 -17.22
CA GLN A 49 -29.77 -33.46 -16.01
C GLN A 49 -29.49 -32.68 -14.71
N ASP A 50 -28.48 -31.79 -14.72
CA ASP A 50 -28.05 -31.04 -13.55
C ASP A 50 -28.73 -29.67 -13.44
N LEU A 51 -29.36 -29.17 -14.51
CA LEU A 51 -30.05 -27.87 -14.52
C LEU A 51 -31.17 -27.79 -13.45
N ALA A 52 -31.98 -28.82 -13.32
CA ALA A 52 -33.01 -28.89 -12.30
C ALA A 52 -32.43 -29.01 -10.88
N LEU A 53 -31.31 -29.74 -10.75
CA LEU A 53 -30.59 -29.86 -9.47
C LEU A 53 -29.96 -28.55 -9.05
N ALA A 54 -29.46 -27.73 -10.00
CA ALA A 54 -28.81 -26.46 -9.72
C ALA A 54 -29.71 -25.44 -8.97
N VAL A 55 -31.04 -25.54 -9.15
CA VAL A 55 -32.02 -24.71 -8.44
C VAL A 55 -32.61 -25.38 -7.20
N SER A 56 -32.19 -26.62 -6.89
CA SER A 56 -32.64 -27.35 -5.71
C SER A 56 -31.78 -26.95 -4.48
N ARG A 57 -32.40 -26.98 -3.29
CA ARG A 57 -31.69 -26.70 -2.04
C ARG A 57 -30.73 -27.84 -1.71
N HIS A 58 -29.55 -27.47 -1.20
CA HIS A 58 -28.49 -28.41 -0.76
C HIS A 58 -27.90 -29.28 -1.89
N ALA A 59 -28.18 -28.96 -3.15
CA ALA A 59 -27.57 -29.63 -4.29
C ALA A 59 -26.29 -28.88 -4.68
N THR A 60 -25.14 -29.54 -4.57
CA THR A 60 -23.84 -29.01 -5.01
C THR A 60 -23.00 -30.14 -5.61
N SER A 61 -22.39 -29.87 -6.76
CA SER A 61 -21.39 -30.74 -7.37
C SER A 61 -19.97 -30.49 -6.84
N LYS A 62 -19.78 -29.47 -5.97
CA LYS A 62 -18.47 -28.94 -5.56
C LYS A 62 -17.91 -29.63 -4.31
N ILE A 63 -18.75 -30.30 -3.52
CA ILE A 63 -18.38 -31.01 -2.28
C ILE A 63 -19.11 -32.34 -2.24
N SER A 64 -18.34 -33.42 -2.18
CA SER A 64 -18.86 -34.77 -2.05
C SER A 64 -18.38 -35.50 -0.80
N THR A 65 -17.22 -35.06 -0.24
CA THR A 65 -16.61 -35.70 0.94
C THR A 65 -16.31 -34.68 2.05
N SER A 66 -16.11 -35.19 3.27
CA SER A 66 -15.66 -34.34 4.40
C SER A 66 -14.25 -33.77 4.20
N GLU A 67 -13.42 -34.42 3.37
CA GLU A 67 -12.09 -33.92 3.01
C GLU A 67 -12.18 -32.72 2.06
N ASP A 68 -13.17 -32.68 1.16
CA ASP A 68 -13.43 -31.53 0.29
C ASP A 68 -13.78 -30.28 1.11
N LEU A 69 -14.47 -30.49 2.27
CA LEU A 69 -14.83 -29.40 3.18
C LEU A 69 -13.59 -28.80 3.88
N ALA A 70 -12.56 -29.60 4.11
CA ALA A 70 -11.29 -29.16 4.68
C ALA A 70 -10.37 -28.49 3.65
N ASN A 71 -10.57 -28.78 2.35
CA ASN A 71 -9.74 -28.30 1.24
C ASN A 71 -10.54 -27.50 0.20
N ILE A 72 -11.38 -26.56 0.64
CA ILE A 72 -12.26 -25.79 -0.23
C ILE A 72 -11.44 -24.94 -1.22
N ARG A 73 -11.39 -25.37 -2.48
CA ARG A 73 -10.76 -24.62 -3.58
C ARG A 73 -11.77 -23.77 -4.37
N SER A 74 -13.06 -24.17 -4.41
CA SER A 74 -14.11 -23.43 -5.11
C SER A 74 -14.56 -22.21 -4.32
N LEU A 75 -14.96 -21.12 -4.99
CA LEU A 75 -15.50 -19.91 -4.35
C LEU A 75 -16.87 -20.13 -3.73
N GLY A 76 -17.75 -20.91 -4.39
CA GLY A 76 -19.06 -21.32 -3.89
C GLY A 76 -19.05 -22.78 -3.43
N PHE A 77 -19.67 -23.11 -2.29
CA PHE A 77 -19.68 -24.49 -1.76
C PHE A 77 -20.97 -24.91 -1.04
N ARG A 78 -21.93 -24.01 -0.80
CA ARG A 78 -23.12 -24.30 0.01
C ARG A 78 -24.30 -24.91 -0.75
N GLY A 79 -24.31 -24.81 -2.09
CA GLY A 79 -25.43 -25.35 -2.92
C GLY A 79 -26.78 -24.69 -2.68
N GLU A 80 -26.82 -23.47 -2.13
CA GLU A 80 -28.07 -22.80 -1.75
C GLU A 80 -28.30 -21.47 -2.50
N ALA A 81 -27.30 -20.95 -3.21
CA ALA A 81 -27.35 -19.62 -3.80
C ALA A 81 -28.45 -19.49 -4.85
N LEU A 82 -28.48 -20.36 -5.86
CA LEU A 82 -29.48 -20.33 -6.93
C LEU A 82 -30.90 -20.62 -6.41
N ALA A 83 -31.04 -21.59 -5.52
CA ALA A 83 -32.33 -21.89 -4.88
C ALA A 83 -32.87 -20.71 -4.07
N SER A 84 -31.98 -20.00 -3.35
CA SER A 84 -32.33 -18.79 -2.59
C SER A 84 -32.76 -17.64 -3.50
N VAL A 85 -32.07 -17.43 -4.62
CA VAL A 85 -32.42 -16.41 -5.62
C VAL A 85 -33.77 -16.75 -6.27
N ALA A 86 -33.98 -18.00 -6.70
CA ALA A 86 -35.23 -18.46 -7.31
C ALA A 86 -36.44 -18.29 -6.37
N SER A 87 -36.22 -18.36 -5.05
CA SER A 87 -37.30 -18.18 -4.07
C SER A 87 -37.80 -16.73 -3.94
N VAL A 88 -37.04 -15.74 -4.38
CA VAL A 88 -37.36 -14.30 -4.21
C VAL A 88 -37.33 -13.51 -5.52
N ALA A 89 -37.08 -14.16 -6.64
CA ALA A 89 -37.02 -13.54 -7.96
C ALA A 89 -37.49 -14.53 -9.04
N ARG A 90 -37.86 -14.02 -10.20
CA ARG A 90 -38.09 -14.82 -11.40
C ARG A 90 -36.75 -15.14 -12.03
N MET A 91 -36.43 -16.41 -12.16
CA MET A 91 -35.09 -16.83 -12.62
C MET A 91 -35.20 -17.81 -13.79
N SER A 92 -34.47 -17.56 -14.85
CA SER A 92 -34.24 -18.50 -15.93
C SER A 92 -32.75 -18.77 -16.14
N ILE A 93 -32.42 -20.01 -16.48
CA ILE A 93 -31.06 -20.48 -16.73
C ILE A 93 -31.01 -21.06 -18.14
N ARG A 94 -30.11 -20.56 -18.98
CA ARG A 94 -29.78 -21.11 -20.28
C ARG A 94 -28.36 -21.61 -20.26
N SER A 95 -28.14 -22.85 -20.66
CA SER A 95 -26.81 -23.43 -20.63
C SER A 95 -26.55 -24.40 -21.76
N ARG A 96 -25.32 -24.44 -22.23
CA ARG A 96 -24.81 -25.43 -23.17
C ARG A 96 -23.43 -25.89 -22.74
N GLN A 97 -23.29 -27.17 -22.50
CA GLN A 97 -22.00 -27.82 -22.24
C GLN A 97 -21.18 -27.96 -23.52
N LYS A 98 -19.86 -27.99 -23.36
CA LYS A 98 -18.90 -28.10 -24.48
C LYS A 98 -19.12 -29.33 -25.35
N ASN A 99 -19.58 -30.44 -24.73
CA ASN A 99 -19.81 -31.74 -25.43
C ASN A 99 -21.23 -31.93 -25.91
N ASN A 100 -22.12 -30.93 -25.72
CA ASN A 100 -23.53 -31.02 -26.14
C ASN A 100 -23.78 -30.07 -27.32
N GLU A 101 -24.42 -30.59 -28.37
CA GLU A 101 -24.79 -29.80 -29.54
C GLU A 101 -25.96 -28.85 -29.23
N GLN A 102 -26.83 -29.22 -28.31
CA GLN A 102 -28.05 -28.49 -27.98
C GLN A 102 -27.93 -27.77 -26.64
N ALA A 103 -28.39 -26.52 -26.60
CA ALA A 103 -28.56 -25.75 -25.37
C ALA A 103 -29.96 -26.02 -24.78
N TRP A 104 -30.04 -25.86 -23.47
CA TRP A 104 -31.27 -26.05 -22.70
C TRP A 104 -31.56 -24.82 -21.85
N GLU A 105 -32.87 -24.57 -21.68
CA GLU A 105 -33.40 -23.51 -20.81
C GLU A 105 -34.27 -24.13 -19.71
N LEU A 106 -34.05 -23.68 -18.49
CA LEU A 106 -34.87 -23.96 -17.32
C LEU A 106 -35.48 -22.65 -16.84
N ASP A 107 -36.81 -22.61 -16.72
CA ASP A 107 -37.55 -21.56 -16.06
C ASP A 107 -37.95 -22.04 -14.66
N ALA A 108 -37.33 -21.41 -13.63
CA ALA A 108 -37.54 -21.87 -12.24
C ALA A 108 -38.93 -21.54 -11.68
N GLU A 109 -39.71 -20.65 -12.34
CA GLU A 109 -41.05 -20.25 -11.86
C GLU A 109 -42.18 -21.13 -12.42
N ILE A 110 -42.10 -21.54 -13.69
CA ILE A 110 -43.26 -22.08 -14.42
C ILE A 110 -43.31 -23.61 -14.39
N SER A 111 -42.21 -24.29 -14.58
CA SER A 111 -42.08 -25.73 -14.47
C SER A 111 -40.60 -26.14 -14.45
N ALA A 112 -40.30 -27.25 -13.77
CA ALA A 112 -38.99 -27.89 -13.84
C ALA A 112 -38.70 -28.54 -15.21
N GLU A 113 -39.52 -28.26 -16.25
CA GLU A 113 -39.36 -28.81 -17.59
C GLU A 113 -38.30 -28.07 -18.38
N LEU A 114 -37.36 -28.84 -18.92
CA LEU A 114 -36.31 -28.35 -19.78
C LEU A 114 -36.85 -28.04 -21.17
N LYS A 115 -36.57 -26.85 -21.68
CA LYS A 115 -36.90 -26.46 -23.04
C LYS A 115 -35.63 -26.34 -23.89
N PRO A 116 -35.66 -26.80 -25.14
CA PRO A 116 -34.59 -26.55 -26.08
C PRO A 116 -34.39 -25.04 -26.25
N ALA A 117 -33.13 -24.60 -26.26
CA ALA A 117 -32.77 -23.20 -26.41
C ALA A 117 -31.58 -23.04 -27.36
N SER A 118 -31.31 -21.79 -27.76
CA SER A 118 -30.11 -21.44 -28.50
C SER A 118 -29.18 -20.67 -27.56
N HIS A 119 -27.99 -21.21 -27.33
CA HIS A 119 -26.96 -20.58 -26.48
C HIS A 119 -25.55 -20.99 -26.95
N PRO A 120 -24.53 -20.12 -26.93
CA PRO A 120 -23.15 -20.54 -27.08
C PRO A 120 -22.71 -21.43 -25.92
N ILE A 121 -21.53 -22.03 -25.99
CA ILE A 121 -20.96 -22.79 -24.87
C ILE A 121 -20.84 -21.85 -23.65
N GLY A 122 -21.30 -22.32 -22.48
CA GLY A 122 -21.34 -21.57 -21.22
C GLY A 122 -22.74 -21.47 -20.64
N THR A 123 -22.95 -20.53 -19.74
CA THR A 123 -24.21 -20.35 -19.02
C THR A 123 -24.67 -18.89 -19.03
N SER A 124 -25.97 -18.67 -19.16
CA SER A 124 -26.63 -17.39 -18.89
C SER A 124 -27.67 -17.55 -17.82
N ILE A 125 -27.56 -16.78 -16.75
CA ILE A 125 -28.56 -16.72 -15.67
C ILE A 125 -29.21 -15.34 -15.73
N ILE A 126 -30.53 -15.33 -15.80
CA ILE A 126 -31.34 -14.11 -15.85
C ILE A 126 -32.22 -14.10 -14.61
N VAL A 127 -32.11 -13.08 -13.80
CA VAL A 127 -32.90 -12.83 -12.59
C VAL A 127 -33.72 -11.57 -12.82
N GLN A 128 -35.04 -11.68 -12.72
CA GLN A 128 -35.97 -10.58 -12.94
C GLN A 128 -36.82 -10.32 -11.70
N ASP A 129 -37.28 -9.09 -11.54
CA ASP A 129 -38.21 -8.66 -10.50
C ASP A 129 -37.80 -9.12 -9.09
N LEU A 130 -36.56 -8.85 -8.73
CA LEU A 130 -35.98 -9.21 -7.43
C LEU A 130 -36.88 -8.70 -6.28
N PHE A 131 -37.20 -9.58 -5.34
CA PHE A 131 -38.11 -9.34 -4.20
C PHE A 131 -39.59 -9.07 -4.58
N PHE A 132 -40.06 -9.58 -5.74
CA PHE A 132 -41.44 -9.40 -6.16
C PHE A 132 -42.46 -9.96 -5.13
N ASN A 133 -42.10 -11.04 -4.44
CA ASN A 133 -42.94 -11.73 -3.44
C ASN A 133 -42.59 -11.33 -1.99
N THR A 134 -41.63 -10.44 -1.79
CA THR A 134 -41.15 -9.97 -0.47
C THR A 134 -41.13 -8.43 -0.38
N PRO A 135 -42.33 -7.77 -0.39
CA PRO A 135 -42.39 -6.29 -0.47
C PRO A 135 -41.72 -5.60 0.70
N ALA A 136 -41.66 -6.23 1.87
CA ALA A 136 -40.93 -5.68 3.01
C ALA A 136 -39.44 -5.53 2.71
N ARG A 137 -38.80 -6.55 2.15
CA ARG A 137 -37.38 -6.50 1.74
C ARG A 137 -37.14 -5.46 0.66
N ARG A 138 -38.04 -5.36 -0.32
CA ARG A 138 -37.97 -4.35 -1.40
C ARG A 138 -37.95 -2.92 -0.86
N LYS A 139 -38.69 -2.62 0.23
CA LYS A 139 -38.71 -1.31 0.88
C LYS A 139 -37.40 -0.93 1.59
N PHE A 140 -36.58 -1.90 1.98
CA PHE A 140 -35.28 -1.66 2.61
C PHE A 140 -34.16 -1.38 1.60
N LEU A 141 -34.41 -1.57 0.32
CA LEU A 141 -33.44 -1.25 -0.72
C LEU A 141 -33.32 0.28 -0.86
N ARG A 142 -32.12 0.71 -1.20
CA ARG A 142 -31.82 2.13 -1.41
C ARG A 142 -32.18 2.54 -2.84
N THR A 143 -31.74 3.74 -3.24
CA THR A 143 -31.95 4.23 -4.60
C THR A 143 -31.22 3.33 -5.62
N GLU A 144 -31.74 3.28 -6.85
CA GLU A 144 -31.16 2.57 -7.98
C GLU A 144 -29.62 2.80 -8.08
N ARG A 145 -29.22 4.08 -8.03
CA ARG A 145 -27.81 4.46 -8.09
C ARG A 145 -26.97 3.85 -6.94
N THR A 146 -27.53 3.80 -5.74
CA THR A 146 -26.82 3.25 -4.57
C THR A 146 -26.69 1.72 -4.69
N GLU A 147 -27.74 1.03 -5.11
CA GLU A 147 -27.69 -0.44 -5.32
C GLU A 147 -26.74 -0.79 -6.48
N PHE A 148 -26.75 0.00 -7.57
CA PHE A 148 -25.80 -0.20 -8.65
C PHE A 148 -24.35 0.03 -8.21
N ASN A 149 -24.06 1.05 -7.40
CA ASN A 149 -22.71 1.27 -6.85
C ASN A 149 -22.22 0.07 -6.02
N HIS A 150 -23.12 -0.60 -5.28
CA HIS A 150 -22.77 -1.83 -4.57
C HIS A 150 -22.46 -2.98 -5.53
N ILE A 151 -23.19 -3.11 -6.64
CA ILE A 151 -22.90 -4.11 -7.69
C ILE A 151 -21.54 -3.82 -8.31
N GLU A 152 -21.30 -2.57 -8.73
CA GLU A 152 -20.03 -2.15 -9.33
C GLU A 152 -18.84 -2.45 -8.40
N ASP A 153 -18.96 -2.18 -7.10
CA ASP A 153 -17.93 -2.49 -6.11
C ASP A 153 -17.66 -4.01 -6.00
N VAL A 154 -18.70 -4.84 -6.04
CA VAL A 154 -18.55 -6.30 -6.08
C VAL A 154 -17.82 -6.75 -7.35
N VAL A 155 -18.21 -6.24 -8.52
CA VAL A 155 -17.57 -6.57 -9.81
C VAL A 155 -16.10 -6.14 -9.80
N ARG A 156 -15.79 -4.92 -9.32
CA ARG A 156 -14.41 -4.42 -9.19
C ARG A 156 -13.55 -5.31 -8.30
N ARG A 157 -14.07 -5.71 -7.15
CA ARG A 157 -13.37 -6.61 -6.20
C ARG A 157 -13.09 -7.98 -6.80
N ILE A 158 -14.06 -8.57 -7.48
CA ILE A 158 -13.88 -9.86 -8.15
C ILE A 158 -12.91 -9.73 -9.33
N ALA A 159 -13.02 -8.66 -10.12
CA ALA A 159 -12.12 -8.40 -11.23
C ALA A 159 -10.66 -8.15 -10.81
N LEU A 160 -10.43 -7.65 -9.59
CA LEU A 160 -9.09 -7.55 -8.97
C LEU A 160 -8.56 -8.92 -8.52
N SER A 161 -9.40 -9.91 -8.21
CA SER A 161 -8.94 -11.25 -7.84
C SER A 161 -8.59 -12.13 -9.04
N ARG A 162 -9.06 -11.78 -10.26
CA ARG A 162 -8.95 -12.62 -11.45
C ARG A 162 -8.59 -11.77 -12.67
N PHE A 163 -7.31 -11.51 -12.84
CA PHE A 163 -6.78 -10.76 -14.00
C PHE A 163 -6.89 -11.56 -15.31
N ASP A 164 -6.90 -12.87 -15.22
CA ASP A 164 -7.02 -13.83 -16.33
C ASP A 164 -8.41 -13.84 -16.99
N ILE A 165 -9.44 -13.29 -16.34
CA ILE A 165 -10.82 -13.25 -16.83
C ILE A 165 -11.16 -11.86 -17.38
N ALA A 166 -11.80 -11.83 -18.56
CA ALA A 166 -12.38 -10.60 -19.12
C ALA A 166 -13.76 -10.33 -18.49
N PHE A 167 -14.03 -9.08 -18.10
CA PHE A 167 -15.32 -8.65 -17.55
C PHE A 167 -15.90 -7.49 -18.35
N THR A 168 -17.20 -7.55 -18.60
CA THR A 168 -17.98 -6.43 -19.17
C THR A 168 -19.16 -6.16 -18.25
N LEU A 169 -19.35 -4.92 -17.82
CA LEU A 169 -20.49 -4.50 -16.99
C LEU A 169 -21.26 -3.40 -17.73
N THR A 170 -22.56 -3.64 -17.92
CA THR A 170 -23.49 -2.64 -18.47
C THR A 170 -24.53 -2.26 -17.42
N HIS A 171 -25.00 -1.03 -17.45
CA HIS A 171 -26.12 -0.56 -16.64
C HIS A 171 -27.10 0.23 -17.50
N ASN A 172 -28.35 -0.21 -17.55
CA ASN A 172 -29.39 0.37 -18.39
C ASN A 172 -28.89 0.55 -19.85
N GLN A 173 -28.30 -0.51 -20.40
CA GLN A 173 -27.75 -0.59 -21.77
C GLN A 173 -26.54 0.32 -22.03
N LYS A 174 -25.95 0.95 -21.00
CA LYS A 174 -24.72 1.73 -21.13
C LYS A 174 -23.54 0.93 -20.59
N ASP A 175 -22.45 0.95 -21.34
CA ASP A 175 -21.18 0.36 -20.90
C ASP A 175 -20.60 1.17 -19.75
N ILE A 176 -20.39 0.50 -18.63
CA ILE A 176 -19.79 1.09 -17.42
C ILE A 176 -18.33 0.63 -17.26
N LEU A 177 -18.07 -0.65 -17.49
CA LEU A 177 -16.77 -1.24 -17.28
C LEU A 177 -16.47 -2.28 -18.37
N GLN A 178 -15.32 -2.12 -19.04
CA GLN A 178 -14.79 -3.08 -19.99
C GLN A 178 -13.35 -3.42 -19.59
N LEU A 179 -13.13 -4.64 -19.14
CA LEU A 179 -11.85 -5.15 -18.65
C LEU A 179 -11.45 -6.36 -19.49
N PRO A 180 -10.51 -6.24 -20.42
CA PRO A 180 -9.94 -7.41 -21.07
C PRO A 180 -9.15 -8.26 -20.09
N ALA A 181 -8.96 -9.54 -20.38
CA ALA A 181 -8.03 -10.37 -19.65
C ALA A 181 -6.61 -9.76 -19.71
N ALA A 182 -5.88 -9.85 -18.62
CA ALA A 182 -4.56 -9.26 -18.47
C ALA A 182 -3.56 -10.35 -18.04
N ASN A 183 -2.67 -10.72 -18.96
CA ASN A 183 -1.68 -11.78 -18.77
C ASN A 183 -0.24 -11.24 -18.79
N THR A 184 -0.05 -9.96 -19.09
CA THR A 184 1.25 -9.28 -19.07
C THR A 184 1.23 -8.16 -18.04
N GLU A 185 2.39 -7.79 -17.52
CA GLU A 185 2.54 -6.73 -16.51
C GLU A 185 1.91 -5.41 -16.97
N VAL A 186 2.14 -5.01 -18.23
CA VAL A 186 1.54 -3.79 -18.83
C VAL A 186 0.01 -3.86 -18.82
N GLN A 187 -0.57 -5.02 -19.16
CA GLN A 187 -2.02 -5.22 -19.13
C GLN A 187 -2.56 -5.21 -17.70
N CYS A 188 -1.83 -5.80 -16.75
CA CYS A 188 -2.18 -5.78 -15.32
C CYS A 188 -2.18 -4.34 -14.77
N GLN A 189 -1.16 -3.54 -15.09
CA GLN A 189 -1.11 -2.13 -14.69
C GLN A 189 -2.23 -1.30 -15.33
N ALA A 190 -2.54 -1.52 -16.61
CA ALA A 190 -3.65 -0.84 -17.29
C ALA A 190 -5.00 -1.19 -16.65
N ARG A 191 -5.20 -2.46 -16.26
CA ARG A 191 -6.39 -2.94 -15.57
C ARG A 191 -6.48 -2.38 -14.15
N LEU A 192 -5.36 -2.36 -13.40
CA LEU A 192 -5.26 -1.76 -12.08
C LEU A 192 -5.62 -0.26 -12.12
N SER A 193 -5.12 0.46 -13.12
CA SER A 193 -5.45 1.87 -13.35
C SER A 193 -6.94 2.11 -13.56
N LYS A 194 -7.64 1.21 -14.27
CA LYS A 194 -9.10 1.29 -14.46
C LYS A 194 -9.89 0.94 -13.20
N LEU A 195 -9.42 -0.02 -12.39
CA LEU A 195 -10.15 -0.54 -11.23
C LEU A 195 -9.92 0.28 -9.96
N VAL A 196 -8.68 0.70 -9.69
CA VAL A 196 -8.30 1.40 -8.46
C VAL A 196 -8.05 2.88 -8.71
N GLY A 197 -7.50 3.21 -9.88
CA GLY A 197 -7.23 4.58 -10.30
C GLY A 197 -5.81 4.75 -10.86
N LYS A 198 -5.67 5.72 -11.78
CA LYS A 198 -4.41 5.98 -12.49
C LYS A 198 -3.26 6.33 -11.53
N LEU A 199 -3.52 7.22 -10.56
CA LEU A 199 -2.51 7.65 -9.57
C LEU A 199 -2.04 6.48 -8.70
N PHE A 200 -2.94 5.56 -8.31
CA PHE A 200 -2.54 4.35 -7.58
C PHE A 200 -1.62 3.48 -8.43
N ALA A 201 -1.96 3.23 -9.69
CA ALA A 201 -1.15 2.40 -10.58
C ALA A 201 0.25 3.00 -10.83
N GLU A 202 0.35 4.34 -10.94
CA GLU A 202 1.62 5.06 -11.15
C GLU A 202 2.48 5.13 -9.88
N GLN A 203 1.87 5.18 -8.69
CA GLN A 203 2.55 5.32 -7.41
C GLN A 203 2.53 4.05 -6.56
N SER A 204 2.30 2.89 -7.18
CA SER A 204 2.37 1.60 -6.51
C SER A 204 3.70 0.90 -6.79
N MET A 205 4.15 0.13 -5.80
CA MET A 205 5.31 -0.73 -5.86
C MET A 205 4.84 -2.18 -5.95
N LEU A 206 5.52 -2.97 -6.76
CA LEU A 206 5.29 -4.41 -6.84
C LEU A 206 5.93 -5.09 -5.64
N ILE A 207 5.20 -5.95 -4.95
CA ILE A 207 5.73 -6.90 -3.97
C ILE A 207 5.56 -8.31 -4.51
N ASP A 208 6.61 -9.12 -4.41
CA ASP A 208 6.59 -10.55 -4.74
C ASP A 208 7.63 -11.25 -3.85
N THR A 209 7.16 -11.96 -2.83
CA THR A 209 8.04 -12.60 -1.84
C THR A 209 7.42 -13.87 -1.29
N GLU A 210 8.20 -14.93 -1.22
CA GLU A 210 7.78 -16.23 -0.70
C GLU A 210 8.71 -16.69 0.42
N ILE A 211 8.13 -17.05 1.58
CA ILE A 211 8.87 -17.61 2.73
C ILE A 211 7.97 -18.57 3.48
N GLY A 212 8.49 -19.75 3.78
CA GLY A 212 7.81 -20.74 4.63
C GLY A 212 6.45 -21.19 4.10
N GLY A 213 6.26 -21.20 2.78
CA GLY A 213 4.98 -21.56 2.15
C GLY A 213 3.93 -20.44 2.17
N LEU A 214 4.32 -19.22 2.57
CA LEU A 214 3.53 -18.00 2.44
C LEU A 214 4.07 -17.19 1.27
N HIS A 215 3.28 -16.98 0.22
CA HIS A 215 3.62 -16.18 -0.93
C HIS A 215 2.78 -14.91 -0.96
N LEU A 216 3.40 -13.76 -0.70
CA LEU A 216 2.79 -12.44 -0.74
C LEU A 216 3.19 -11.73 -2.03
N TYR A 217 2.21 -11.35 -2.84
CA TYR A 217 2.44 -10.62 -4.08
C TYR A 217 1.35 -9.57 -4.32
N GLY A 218 1.61 -8.64 -5.22
CA GLY A 218 0.66 -7.60 -5.60
C GLY A 218 1.23 -6.19 -5.57
N TYR A 219 0.39 -5.21 -5.30
CA TYR A 219 0.69 -3.79 -5.44
C TYR A 219 0.45 -3.05 -4.14
N LEU A 220 1.46 -2.32 -3.72
CA LEU A 220 1.49 -1.55 -2.48
C LEU A 220 1.74 -0.08 -2.82
N ALA A 221 0.86 0.82 -2.40
CA ALA A 221 1.06 2.24 -2.69
C ALA A 221 2.27 2.80 -1.93
N GLN A 222 3.04 3.66 -2.59
CA GLN A 222 4.05 4.47 -1.90
C GLN A 222 3.36 5.30 -0.80
N PRO A 223 4.02 5.55 0.34
CA PRO A 223 3.44 6.33 1.43
C PRO A 223 3.01 7.75 1.04
N THR A 224 3.56 8.30 -0.05
CA THR A 224 3.12 9.56 -0.67
C THR A 224 1.70 9.49 -1.20
N TYR A 225 1.25 8.30 -1.66
CA TYR A 225 -0.11 8.03 -2.04
C TYR A 225 -0.88 7.43 -0.86
N ASN A 226 -1.55 8.25 -0.10
CA ASN A 226 -2.35 7.84 1.04
C ASN A 226 -3.78 8.36 0.96
N ARG A 227 -4.68 7.71 1.69
CA ARG A 227 -6.11 7.99 1.64
C ARG A 227 -6.61 8.52 2.99
N SER A 228 -7.62 9.39 2.97
CA SER A 228 -8.35 9.82 4.18
C SER A 228 -9.31 8.75 4.71
N GLN A 229 -9.64 7.75 3.91
CA GLN A 229 -10.51 6.63 4.25
C GLN A 229 -9.88 5.31 3.78
N ALA A 230 -10.27 4.19 4.42
CA ALA A 230 -9.80 2.84 4.08
C ALA A 230 -10.58 2.24 2.90
N ASP A 231 -10.74 3.00 1.80
CA ASP A 231 -11.56 2.66 0.63
C ASP A 231 -10.80 1.88 -0.46
N GLN A 232 -9.46 1.94 -0.46
CA GLN A 232 -8.60 1.27 -1.43
C GLN A 232 -7.71 0.20 -0.76
N GLN A 233 -8.31 -0.63 0.08
CA GLN A 233 -7.62 -1.72 0.78
C GLN A 233 -8.18 -3.05 0.33
N TYR A 234 -7.48 -3.70 -0.62
CA TYR A 234 -7.90 -4.97 -1.20
C TYR A 234 -6.89 -6.06 -0.82
N PHE A 235 -7.32 -7.00 0.01
CA PHE A 235 -6.52 -8.14 0.43
C PHE A 235 -7.20 -9.46 0.05
N TYR A 236 -6.45 -10.33 -0.59
CA TYR A 236 -6.95 -11.62 -1.07
C TYR A 236 -6.13 -12.76 -0.49
N ILE A 237 -6.81 -13.81 -0.03
CA ILE A 237 -6.19 -15.08 0.37
C ILE A 237 -6.71 -16.16 -0.56
N ASN A 238 -5.80 -16.84 -1.29
CA ASN A 238 -6.16 -17.87 -2.25
C ASN A 238 -7.32 -17.42 -3.17
N GLN A 239 -7.22 -16.20 -3.72
CA GLN A 239 -8.19 -15.52 -4.61
C GLN A 239 -9.51 -15.06 -3.93
N ARG A 240 -9.68 -15.25 -2.62
CA ARG A 240 -10.85 -14.76 -1.87
C ARG A 240 -10.54 -13.43 -1.22
N MET A 241 -11.41 -12.44 -1.40
CA MET A 241 -11.29 -11.16 -0.72
C MET A 241 -11.60 -11.30 0.76
N ILE A 242 -10.68 -10.83 1.59
CA ILE A 242 -10.76 -10.90 3.04
C ILE A 242 -10.71 -9.49 3.65
N LYS A 243 -11.53 -9.27 4.68
CA LYS A 243 -11.48 -8.08 5.55
C LYS A 243 -11.18 -8.55 6.97
N ASP A 244 -9.91 -8.85 7.22
CA ASP A 244 -9.47 -9.38 8.50
C ASP A 244 -8.75 -8.30 9.31
N LYS A 245 -9.03 -8.26 10.63
CA LYS A 245 -8.47 -7.25 11.54
C LYS A 245 -6.96 -7.44 11.74
N LEU A 246 -6.49 -8.68 11.82
CA LEU A 246 -5.07 -9.00 12.00
C LEU A 246 -4.25 -8.55 10.79
N VAL A 247 -4.72 -8.85 9.57
CA VAL A 247 -4.07 -8.42 8.33
C VAL A 247 -4.00 -6.89 8.25
N ASN A 248 -5.13 -6.22 8.49
CA ASN A 248 -5.17 -4.75 8.45
C ASN A 248 -4.24 -4.13 9.51
N GLN A 249 -4.15 -4.72 10.71
CA GLN A 249 -3.24 -4.27 11.76
C GLN A 249 -1.78 -4.50 11.38
N ALA A 250 -1.43 -5.66 10.78
CA ALA A 250 -0.07 -5.94 10.33
C ALA A 250 0.40 -4.92 9.28
N ILE A 251 -0.46 -4.64 8.28
CA ILE A 251 -0.17 -3.65 7.23
C ILE A 251 -0.07 -2.25 7.82
N ARG A 252 -1.00 -1.84 8.69
CA ARG A 252 -0.97 -0.53 9.35
C ARG A 252 0.31 -0.33 10.14
N LEU A 253 0.77 -1.34 10.89
CA LEU A 253 2.01 -1.27 11.66
C LEU A 253 3.26 -1.26 10.75
N ALA A 254 3.21 -1.89 9.59
CA ALA A 254 4.30 -1.79 8.61
C ALA A 254 4.45 -0.37 8.06
N TYR A 255 3.35 0.37 7.93
CA TYR A 255 3.33 1.76 7.48
C TYR A 255 3.48 2.80 8.61
N ALA A 256 3.50 2.39 9.89
CA ALA A 256 3.44 3.32 11.03
C ALA A 256 4.55 4.36 11.04
N ASP A 257 5.75 3.99 10.54
CA ASP A 257 6.92 4.86 10.52
C ASP A 257 6.95 5.84 9.32
N VAL A 258 6.03 5.69 8.35
CA VAL A 258 6.08 6.41 7.07
C VAL A 258 4.75 7.04 6.65
N LEU A 259 3.66 6.77 7.37
CA LEU A 259 2.33 7.28 7.06
C LEU A 259 1.88 8.32 8.08
N TYR A 260 1.33 9.45 7.60
CA TYR A 260 0.78 10.48 8.47
C TYR A 260 -0.40 9.96 9.31
N HIS A 261 -0.53 10.48 10.53
CA HIS A 261 -1.61 10.11 11.45
C HIS A 261 -3.00 10.37 10.83
N GLY A 262 -3.92 9.41 10.98
CA GLY A 262 -5.26 9.49 10.38
C GLY A 262 -5.31 9.22 8.87
N ARG A 263 -4.20 8.80 8.25
CA ARG A 263 -4.18 8.36 6.86
C ARG A 263 -4.13 6.83 6.74
N TYR A 264 -4.63 6.35 5.62
CA TYR A 264 -4.72 4.92 5.33
C TYR A 264 -3.88 4.56 4.11
N PRO A 265 -3.11 3.46 4.17
CA PRO A 265 -2.40 2.95 3.00
C PRO A 265 -3.40 2.41 1.98
N ALA A 266 -3.06 2.53 0.69
CA ALA A 266 -3.78 1.87 -0.37
C ALA A 266 -2.98 0.66 -0.86
N PHE A 267 -3.65 -0.46 -1.13
CA PHE A 267 -2.99 -1.68 -1.58
C PHE A 267 -3.95 -2.64 -2.28
N VAL A 268 -3.39 -3.47 -3.15
CA VAL A 268 -4.01 -4.65 -3.75
C VAL A 268 -3.04 -5.81 -3.54
N LEU A 269 -3.25 -6.60 -2.50
CA LEU A 269 -2.32 -7.64 -2.05
C LEU A 269 -2.97 -9.02 -2.11
N TYR A 270 -2.17 -10.00 -2.48
CA TYR A 270 -2.54 -11.41 -2.57
C TYR A 270 -1.61 -12.23 -1.70
N LEU A 271 -2.20 -13.09 -0.87
CA LEU A 271 -1.48 -14.07 -0.06
C LEU A 271 -1.89 -15.46 -0.53
N ALA A 272 -0.97 -16.19 -1.14
CA ALA A 272 -1.14 -17.60 -1.42
C ALA A 272 -0.52 -18.42 -0.29
N MET A 273 -1.29 -19.38 0.21
CA MET A 273 -0.88 -20.28 1.29
C MET A 273 -1.65 -21.59 1.22
N SER A 274 -1.15 -22.62 1.90
CA SER A 274 -1.84 -23.91 1.97
C SER A 274 -3.27 -23.74 2.53
N PRO A 275 -4.30 -24.29 1.87
CA PRO A 275 -5.69 -24.24 2.37
C PRO A 275 -5.85 -24.79 3.79
N GLN A 276 -5.00 -25.72 4.20
CA GLN A 276 -5.01 -26.33 5.54
C GLN A 276 -4.60 -25.36 6.68
N LEU A 277 -3.94 -24.26 6.35
CA LEU A 277 -3.47 -23.24 7.29
C LEU A 277 -4.48 -22.12 7.52
N VAL A 278 -5.57 -22.08 6.74
CA VAL A 278 -6.61 -21.06 6.83
C VAL A 278 -8.01 -21.66 6.84
N ASP A 279 -8.77 -21.35 7.87
CA ASP A 279 -10.20 -21.70 7.91
C ASP A 279 -11.03 -20.52 7.36
N VAL A 280 -11.60 -20.73 6.18
CA VAL A 280 -12.43 -19.75 5.48
C VAL A 280 -13.93 -19.88 5.82
N ASN A 281 -14.33 -20.87 6.61
CA ASN A 281 -15.72 -21.10 6.99
C ASN A 281 -16.08 -20.45 8.34
N ALA A 282 -15.29 -19.49 8.80
CA ALA A 282 -15.46 -18.86 10.12
C ALA A 282 -16.68 -17.92 10.21
N HIS A 283 -17.16 -17.34 9.08
CA HIS A 283 -18.28 -16.40 9.07
C HIS A 283 -19.21 -16.61 7.87
N PRO A 284 -20.56 -16.38 8.01
CA PRO A 284 -21.54 -16.54 6.92
C PRO A 284 -21.22 -15.73 5.65
N THR A 285 -20.67 -14.53 5.80
CA THR A 285 -20.31 -13.65 4.68
C THR A 285 -18.97 -13.99 4.03
N LYS A 286 -18.23 -14.98 4.58
CA LYS A 286 -16.90 -15.42 4.08
C LYS A 286 -15.82 -14.31 4.03
N HIS A 287 -16.00 -13.20 4.74
CA HIS A 287 -15.05 -12.08 4.75
C HIS A 287 -14.02 -12.16 5.87
N GLU A 288 -14.28 -12.94 6.91
CA GLU A 288 -13.36 -13.20 8.02
C GLU A 288 -12.82 -14.62 7.92
N VAL A 289 -11.54 -14.77 8.21
CA VAL A 289 -10.84 -16.05 8.21
C VAL A 289 -10.18 -16.29 9.55
N ARG A 290 -9.91 -17.55 9.87
CA ARG A 290 -9.09 -17.91 11.02
C ARG A 290 -7.80 -18.55 10.53
N PHE A 291 -6.69 -17.91 10.82
CA PHE A 291 -5.37 -18.47 10.55
C PHE A 291 -5.00 -19.46 11.66
N ARG A 292 -4.50 -20.62 11.28
CA ARG A 292 -3.98 -21.60 12.23
C ARG A 292 -2.76 -21.04 12.98
N GLU A 293 -1.91 -20.30 12.27
CA GLU A 293 -0.71 -19.65 12.80
C GLU A 293 -0.79 -18.13 12.62
N SER A 294 -1.71 -17.50 13.33
CA SER A 294 -2.00 -16.06 13.20
C SER A 294 -0.76 -15.18 13.40
N ARG A 295 0.12 -15.53 14.34
CA ARG A 295 1.33 -14.77 14.64
C ARG A 295 2.34 -14.84 13.49
N THR A 296 2.55 -16.00 12.92
CA THR A 296 3.47 -16.21 11.77
C THR A 296 3.03 -15.37 10.57
N VAL A 297 1.73 -15.38 10.24
CA VAL A 297 1.17 -14.56 9.16
C VAL A 297 1.32 -13.06 9.45
N PHE A 298 1.04 -12.64 10.69
CA PHE A 298 1.18 -11.25 11.11
C PHE A 298 2.62 -10.76 10.98
N ASP A 299 3.60 -11.49 11.53
CA ASP A 299 5.01 -11.12 11.51
C ASP A 299 5.58 -11.15 10.08
N PHE A 300 5.14 -12.10 9.25
CA PHE A 300 5.49 -12.19 7.84
C PHE A 300 5.02 -10.95 7.06
N LEU A 301 3.73 -10.62 7.14
CA LEU A 301 3.17 -9.46 6.44
C LEU A 301 3.85 -8.17 6.88
N ARG A 302 3.96 -7.96 8.21
CA ARG A 302 4.59 -6.76 8.76
C ARG A 302 6.04 -6.60 8.32
N SER A 303 6.85 -7.67 8.40
CA SER A 303 8.27 -7.62 8.08
C SER A 303 8.52 -7.39 6.59
N ARG A 304 7.79 -8.08 5.70
CA ARG A 304 7.99 -7.96 4.25
C ARG A 304 7.55 -6.61 3.72
N ILE A 305 6.39 -6.12 4.15
CA ILE A 305 5.90 -4.79 3.75
C ILE A 305 6.84 -3.72 4.29
N LYS A 306 7.30 -3.83 5.54
CA LYS A 306 8.25 -2.87 6.12
C LYS A 306 9.59 -2.84 5.37
N SER A 307 10.14 -4.00 4.98
CA SER A 307 11.36 -4.09 4.18
C SER A 307 11.21 -3.39 2.83
N LEU A 308 10.10 -3.65 2.10
CA LEU A 308 9.82 -2.99 0.83
C LEU A 308 9.70 -1.46 0.97
N LEU A 309 9.01 -1.00 2.02
CA LEU A 309 8.86 0.44 2.27
C LEU A 309 10.18 1.13 2.62
N ALA A 310 11.10 0.44 3.29
CA ALA A 310 12.44 0.94 3.59
C ALA A 310 13.31 1.07 2.33
N GLU A 311 13.11 0.19 1.34
CA GLU A 311 13.81 0.23 0.05
C GLU A 311 13.20 1.24 -0.94
N ALA A 312 11.97 1.68 -0.68
CA ALA A 312 11.24 2.60 -1.56
C ALA A 312 11.89 3.99 -1.57
N ARG A 313 12.41 4.38 -2.73
CA ARG A 313 12.92 5.73 -3.00
C ARG A 313 11.85 6.57 -3.68
N PRO A 314 11.84 7.89 -3.46
CA PRO A 314 10.86 8.79 -4.08
C PRO A 314 10.89 8.85 -5.62
N ASP A 315 11.94 8.34 -6.25
CA ASP A 315 12.15 8.34 -7.70
C ASP A 315 11.46 7.18 -8.46
N GLY A 316 10.76 6.29 -7.73
CA GLY A 316 10.02 5.19 -8.36
C GLY A 316 10.89 4.09 -9.00
N GLN A 317 12.22 4.16 -8.88
CA GLN A 317 13.11 3.11 -9.34
C GLN A 317 13.29 2.06 -8.24
N SER A 318 12.44 1.05 -8.22
CA SER A 318 12.73 -0.18 -7.50
C SER A 318 13.91 -0.88 -8.18
N ASN A 319 15.00 -1.11 -7.45
CA ASN A 319 16.02 -2.05 -7.88
C ASN A 319 15.38 -3.44 -7.96
N GLN A 320 14.95 -3.84 -9.15
CA GLN A 320 14.70 -5.24 -9.44
C GLN A 320 16.06 -5.97 -9.40
N VAL A 321 16.36 -6.59 -8.27
CA VAL A 321 17.39 -7.60 -8.19
C VAL A 321 16.84 -8.83 -8.88
N SER A 322 17.10 -8.96 -10.17
CA SER A 322 16.87 -10.19 -10.90
C SER A 322 17.91 -11.23 -10.44
N PRO A 323 17.49 -12.43 -10.01
CA PRO A 323 18.42 -13.54 -9.82
C PRO A 323 18.97 -13.96 -11.20
N GLY A 324 20.28 -14.02 -11.30
CA GLY A 324 21.12 -14.26 -12.43
C GLY A 324 20.61 -15.10 -13.60
N GLU A 325 20.81 -14.56 -14.79
CA GLU A 325 21.08 -15.37 -15.97
C GLU A 325 22.20 -14.73 -16.78
N ASN A 326 23.34 -15.42 -16.74
CA ASN A 326 24.40 -15.33 -17.74
C ASN A 326 23.86 -15.85 -19.07
N LEU A 327 23.63 -14.98 -20.05
CA LEU A 327 23.52 -15.41 -21.43
C LEU A 327 24.25 -14.46 -22.39
N GLN A 328 25.09 -15.11 -23.17
CA GLN A 328 26.03 -14.66 -24.17
C GLN A 328 25.52 -13.57 -25.12
N ARG A 329 26.39 -12.59 -25.35
CA ARG A 329 26.30 -11.60 -26.41
C ARG A 329 26.24 -12.26 -27.78
N ALA A 330 25.16 -12.00 -28.52
CA ALA A 330 25.13 -12.11 -29.97
C ALA A 330 25.14 -10.69 -30.57
N SER A 331 26.15 -10.43 -31.38
CA SER A 331 26.37 -9.17 -32.09
C SER A 331 25.34 -9.00 -33.22
N ALA A 332 24.57 -7.94 -33.20
CA ALA A 332 23.79 -7.49 -34.34
C ALA A 332 24.19 -6.03 -34.68
N THR A 333 24.68 -5.87 -35.90
CA THR A 333 25.11 -4.62 -36.53
C THR A 333 23.89 -3.76 -36.88
N TYR A 334 23.83 -2.53 -36.41
CA TYR A 334 22.89 -1.50 -36.85
C TYR A 334 23.59 -0.25 -37.35
N PRO A 335 23.01 0.51 -38.32
CA PRO A 335 23.71 1.61 -38.99
C PRO A 335 23.81 2.86 -38.13
N GLN A 336 24.91 3.59 -38.35
CA GLN A 336 25.27 4.82 -37.68
C GLN A 336 24.20 5.91 -37.81
N GLN A 337 23.61 6.33 -36.70
CA GLN A 337 22.96 7.61 -36.54
C GLN A 337 23.88 8.57 -35.77
N GLN A 338 23.88 9.82 -36.19
CA GLN A 338 24.72 10.88 -35.63
C GLN A 338 24.52 11.02 -34.15
N THR A 339 25.62 10.90 -33.40
CA THR A 339 25.67 11.05 -31.95
C THR A 339 25.51 12.52 -31.56
N PRO A 340 24.54 12.89 -30.71
CA PRO A 340 24.55 14.18 -30.05
C PRO A 340 25.77 14.20 -29.08
N MET A 341 26.50 15.31 -29.10
CA MET A 341 27.68 15.54 -28.27
C MET A 341 27.26 15.55 -26.79
N ARG A 342 27.44 14.41 -26.12
CA ARG A 342 27.24 14.29 -24.67
C ARG A 342 28.50 14.85 -23.99
N LEU A 343 28.40 16.08 -23.46
CA LEU A 343 29.35 16.52 -22.44
C LEU A 343 29.21 15.57 -21.23
N SER A 344 30.28 14.85 -20.91
CA SER A 344 30.25 13.90 -19.80
C SER A 344 30.07 14.66 -18.48
N VAL A 345 29.15 14.19 -17.65
CA VAL A 345 28.88 14.75 -16.31
C VAL A 345 30.19 14.80 -15.48
N GLN A 346 31.13 13.92 -15.76
CA GLN A 346 32.45 13.84 -15.13
C GLN A 346 33.31 15.07 -15.37
N GLU A 347 33.27 15.67 -16.57
CA GLU A 347 34.02 16.89 -16.88
C GLU A 347 33.46 18.11 -16.15
N ASN A 348 32.15 18.18 -16.01
CA ASN A 348 31.50 19.26 -15.26
C ASN A 348 31.80 19.20 -13.76
N ILE A 349 31.87 18.03 -13.16
CA ILE A 349 32.22 17.85 -11.74
C ILE A 349 33.67 18.18 -11.50
N ASN A 350 34.58 17.81 -12.41
CA ASN A 350 35.98 18.17 -12.30
C ASN A 350 36.21 19.67 -12.49
N ASN A 351 35.49 20.33 -13.39
CA ASN A 351 35.54 21.78 -13.56
C ASN A 351 34.98 22.52 -12.35
N TYR A 352 33.97 22.01 -11.67
CA TYR A 352 33.46 22.55 -10.40
C TYR A 352 34.47 22.37 -9.26
N LYS A 353 35.12 21.22 -9.14
CA LYS A 353 36.20 20.99 -8.17
C LYS A 353 37.37 21.97 -8.37
N THR A 354 37.69 22.29 -9.63
CA THR A 354 38.79 23.22 -9.97
C THR A 354 38.43 24.70 -9.71
N LEU A 355 37.14 25.06 -9.90
CA LEU A 355 36.69 26.45 -9.70
C LEU A 355 36.43 26.83 -8.24
N TYR A 356 36.05 25.89 -7.39
CA TYR A 356 35.61 26.15 -6.01
C TYR A 356 36.46 25.46 -4.93
N GLY A 357 37.49 24.70 -5.31
CA GLY A 357 38.28 23.83 -4.42
C GLY A 357 39.65 24.36 -3.97
N GLN A 358 39.98 25.64 -4.15
CA GLN A 358 41.24 26.15 -3.62
C GLN A 358 41.07 27.39 -2.75
N PRO A 359 41.49 27.38 -1.47
CA PRO A 359 41.78 28.59 -0.73
C PRO A 359 43.05 29.23 -1.28
N ARG A 360 43.04 30.53 -1.59
CA ARG A 360 44.20 31.30 -1.98
C ARG A 360 45.27 31.26 -0.87
N PRO A 361 46.52 30.89 -1.17
CA PRO A 361 47.59 31.00 -0.17
C PRO A 361 47.97 32.46 0.04
N SER A 362 47.94 32.95 1.28
CA SER A 362 48.65 34.11 1.72
C SER A 362 50.15 33.76 1.82
N HIS A 363 50.99 34.66 1.29
CA HIS A 363 52.45 34.55 1.33
C HIS A 363 53.00 34.43 2.76
N GLY A 364 53.90 33.46 2.98
CA GLY A 364 54.77 33.39 4.15
C GLY A 364 55.41 32.02 4.32
N ASP A 365 56.70 31.96 3.96
CA ASP A 365 57.74 31.05 4.40
C ASP A 365 57.82 29.58 3.99
N ARG A 366 58.91 29.30 3.30
CA ARG A 366 59.49 28.01 2.93
C ARG A 366 59.95 27.23 4.16
N ALA A 367 59.47 26.01 4.29
CA ALA A 367 60.24 24.90 4.86
C ALA A 367 59.74 23.58 4.24
N ALA A 368 60.68 22.91 3.59
CA ALA A 368 60.48 21.59 2.96
C ALA A 368 60.31 20.53 4.04
N ILE A 369 59.17 19.78 3.98
CA ILE A 369 59.10 18.44 4.55
C ILE A 369 58.41 17.56 3.52
N SER A 370 59.16 16.61 2.97
CA SER A 370 58.68 15.48 2.20
C SER A 370 57.85 14.59 3.11
N VAL A 371 56.57 14.45 2.84
CA VAL A 371 55.70 13.42 3.43
C VAL A 371 55.12 12.62 2.32
N LEU A 372 55.39 11.33 2.43
CA LEU A 372 54.91 10.19 1.67
C LEU A 372 53.49 10.36 1.14
N SER A 373 53.37 10.29 -0.18
CA SER A 373 52.11 10.08 -0.89
C SER A 373 51.56 8.70 -0.53
N GLN A 374 50.58 8.67 0.38
CA GLN A 374 49.61 7.59 0.37
C GLN A 374 48.54 7.97 -0.66
N GLU A 375 48.60 7.30 -1.80
CA GLU A 375 47.51 7.25 -2.74
C GLU A 375 46.33 6.51 -2.05
N GLU A 376 45.44 7.25 -1.41
CA GLU A 376 44.11 6.77 -1.14
C GLU A 376 43.41 6.70 -2.50
N ASN A 377 43.15 5.49 -2.95
CA ASN A 377 42.22 5.16 -4.03
C ASN A 377 40.82 5.66 -3.60
N GLU A 378 40.52 6.94 -3.80
CA GLU A 378 39.16 7.45 -3.79
C GLU A 378 38.45 6.84 -5.00
N SER A 379 37.58 5.85 -4.74
CA SER A 379 36.59 5.38 -5.67
C SER A 379 35.79 6.58 -6.22
N THR A 380 35.82 6.75 -7.53
CA THR A 380 35.13 7.82 -8.28
C THR A 380 33.61 7.65 -8.33
N ASP A 381 32.99 7.05 -7.34
CA ASP A 381 31.53 6.87 -7.30
C ASP A 381 30.85 8.12 -6.78
N ILE A 382 30.00 8.72 -7.65
CA ILE A 382 29.12 9.82 -7.27
C ILE A 382 28.09 9.27 -6.29
N PRO A 383 27.98 9.86 -5.08
CA PRO A 383 27.02 9.41 -4.09
C PRO A 383 25.56 9.43 -4.62
N PRO A 384 24.66 8.61 -4.08
CA PRO A 384 23.27 8.50 -4.56
C PRO A 384 22.52 9.83 -4.68
N LEU A 385 22.63 10.73 -3.67
CA LEU A 385 22.05 12.07 -3.71
C LEU A 385 22.98 13.12 -4.33
N GLY A 386 24.16 12.71 -4.77
CA GLY A 386 25.12 13.59 -5.43
C GLY A 386 25.78 14.62 -4.53
N PHE A 387 26.13 15.76 -5.11
CA PHE A 387 26.77 16.88 -4.42
C PHE A 387 25.88 18.12 -4.45
N ALA A 388 25.84 18.83 -3.34
CA ALA A 388 25.08 20.06 -3.18
C ALA A 388 25.59 21.17 -4.14
N ILE A 389 24.66 21.79 -4.85
CA ILE A 389 24.93 22.93 -5.76
C ILE A 389 24.57 24.24 -5.10
N ALA A 390 23.38 24.31 -4.49
CA ALA A 390 22.83 25.53 -3.92
C ALA A 390 21.78 25.26 -2.87
N GLN A 391 21.49 26.26 -2.04
CA GLN A 391 20.34 26.29 -1.15
C GLN A 391 19.31 27.29 -1.67
N LEU A 392 18.02 26.90 -1.70
CA LEU A 392 16.92 27.73 -2.15
C LEU A 392 16.10 28.20 -0.94
N HIS A 393 16.06 29.51 -0.72
CA HIS A 393 15.28 30.19 0.32
C HIS A 393 15.50 29.68 1.76
N GLY A 394 16.60 28.99 2.04
CA GLY A 394 16.84 28.38 3.35
C GLY A 394 15.92 27.19 3.66
N ILE A 395 15.24 26.64 2.64
CA ILE A 395 14.26 25.55 2.78
C ILE A 395 14.77 24.31 2.05
N TYR A 396 15.21 24.45 0.81
CA TYR A 396 15.60 23.32 -0.03
C TYR A 396 17.09 23.33 -0.34
N VAL A 397 17.70 22.14 -0.37
CA VAL A 397 19.03 21.91 -0.94
C VAL A 397 18.86 21.32 -2.34
N LEU A 398 19.52 21.96 -3.32
CA LEU A 398 19.64 21.43 -4.67
C LEU A 398 20.96 20.67 -4.76
N ALA A 399 20.91 19.46 -5.28
CA ALA A 399 22.10 18.64 -5.51
C ALA A 399 22.04 18.02 -6.90
N GLN A 400 23.19 17.64 -7.43
CA GLN A 400 23.31 16.95 -8.73
C GLN A 400 23.95 15.59 -8.52
N ASN A 401 23.29 14.57 -9.07
CA ASN A 401 23.80 13.20 -9.13
C ASN A 401 23.94 12.72 -10.59
N GLN A 402 24.21 11.43 -10.79
CA GLN A 402 24.35 10.83 -12.13
C GLN A 402 23.07 10.88 -12.95
N HIS A 403 21.90 10.96 -12.31
CA HIS A 403 20.58 10.88 -12.95
C HIS A 403 19.93 12.24 -13.21
N GLY A 404 20.45 13.34 -12.65
CA GLY A 404 19.93 14.68 -12.84
C GLY A 404 19.95 15.53 -11.57
N LEU A 405 18.86 16.26 -11.33
CA LEU A 405 18.72 17.18 -10.19
C LEU A 405 18.00 16.50 -9.03
N VAL A 406 18.58 16.63 -7.83
CA VAL A 406 17.95 16.22 -6.57
C VAL A 406 17.54 17.46 -5.80
N LEU A 407 16.31 17.51 -5.35
CA LEU A 407 15.78 18.57 -4.49
C LEU A 407 15.47 17.97 -3.12
N VAL A 408 16.11 18.46 -2.06
CA VAL A 408 15.96 17.96 -0.68
C VAL A 408 15.30 19.04 0.18
N ASP A 409 14.19 18.71 0.85
CA ASP A 409 13.60 19.53 1.90
C ASP A 409 14.44 19.36 3.18
N MET A 410 15.17 20.41 3.56
CA MET A 410 16.09 20.38 4.70
C MET A 410 15.39 20.09 6.03
N HIS A 411 14.19 20.65 6.22
CA HIS A 411 13.44 20.49 7.45
C HIS A 411 12.94 19.04 7.56
N ALA A 412 12.28 18.54 6.51
CA ALA A 412 11.77 17.18 6.44
C ALA A 412 12.89 16.12 6.57
N ALA A 413 14.04 16.38 5.93
CA ALA A 413 15.21 15.50 6.02
C ALA A 413 15.79 15.47 7.45
N HIS A 414 15.98 16.63 8.07
CA HIS A 414 16.54 16.73 9.43
C HIS A 414 15.60 16.14 10.48
N GLU A 415 14.29 16.35 10.33
CA GLU A 415 13.26 15.72 11.16
C GLU A 415 13.37 14.20 11.11
N ARG A 416 13.52 13.63 9.91
CA ARG A 416 13.66 12.17 9.73
C ARG A 416 14.97 11.63 10.32
N ILE A 417 16.07 12.29 10.08
CA ILE A 417 17.39 11.92 10.66
C ILE A 417 17.28 11.90 12.19
N THR A 418 16.72 12.96 12.79
CA THR A 418 16.56 13.06 14.24
C THR A 418 15.65 11.96 14.78
N TYR A 419 14.54 11.67 14.11
CA TYR A 419 13.62 10.61 14.50
C TYR A 419 14.27 9.23 14.52
N GLU A 420 14.95 8.84 13.45
CA GLU A 420 15.60 7.52 13.39
C GLU A 420 16.77 7.42 14.40
N ALA A 421 17.49 8.52 14.61
CA ALA A 421 18.54 8.57 15.62
C ALA A 421 17.98 8.42 17.05
N LEU A 422 16.87 9.09 17.38
CA LEU A 422 16.14 8.92 18.66
C LEU A 422 15.66 7.47 18.83
N LYS A 423 15.04 6.91 17.79
CA LYS A 423 14.52 5.55 17.79
C LYS A 423 15.63 4.50 18.03
N LEU A 424 16.78 4.65 17.38
CA LEU A 424 17.96 3.79 17.57
C LEU A 424 18.56 3.94 18.97
N ALA A 425 18.69 5.18 19.47
CA ALA A 425 19.20 5.45 20.81
C ALA A 425 18.29 4.83 21.87
N PHE A 426 16.98 4.91 21.65
CA PHE A 426 15.95 4.34 22.51
C PHE A 426 15.98 2.82 22.54
N ALA A 427 16.02 2.18 21.36
CA ALA A 427 16.09 0.72 21.25
C ALA A 427 17.36 0.13 21.93
N LYS A 428 18.43 0.91 22.01
CA LYS A 428 19.68 0.53 22.67
C LYS A 428 19.76 0.92 24.16
N ALA A 429 18.69 1.48 24.73
CA ALA A 429 18.65 2.06 26.08
C ALA A 429 19.84 3.01 26.38
N ARG A 430 20.28 3.79 25.40
CA ARG A 430 21.43 4.71 25.46
C ARG A 430 21.04 6.10 24.97
N VAL A 431 19.97 6.67 25.52
CA VAL A 431 19.68 8.08 25.29
C VAL A 431 20.65 8.91 26.09
N VAL A 432 21.52 9.62 25.40
CA VAL A 432 22.48 10.55 26.04
C VAL A 432 21.71 11.80 26.43
N SER A 433 21.61 12.08 27.73
CA SER A 433 21.06 13.34 28.24
C SER A 433 22.11 14.42 28.33
N GLN A 434 21.68 15.67 28.27
CA GLN A 434 22.51 16.86 28.44
C GLN A 434 21.89 17.74 29.52
N PRO A 435 22.64 18.07 30.58
CA PRO A 435 22.17 19.01 31.59
C PRO A 435 22.01 20.42 31.00
N LEU A 436 20.94 21.09 31.37
CA LEU A 436 20.67 22.48 31.02
C LEU A 436 21.49 23.39 31.92
N LEU A 437 22.15 24.41 31.33
CA LEU A 437 22.89 25.40 32.10
C LEU A 437 21.98 26.14 33.08
N VAL A 438 20.74 26.39 32.70
CA VAL A 438 19.68 26.96 33.55
C VAL A 438 18.51 26.01 33.48
N PRO A 439 18.12 25.38 34.61
CA PRO A 439 16.91 24.55 34.64
C PRO A 439 15.68 25.36 34.26
N ILE A 440 14.78 24.74 33.49
CA ILE A 440 13.55 25.40 33.01
C ILE A 440 12.42 25.03 33.95
N SER A 441 11.78 26.07 34.55
CA SER A 441 10.60 25.90 35.38
C SER A 441 9.34 25.95 34.54
N LEU A 442 8.53 24.88 34.59
CA LEU A 442 7.27 24.76 33.91
C LEU A 442 6.12 24.84 34.90
N GLN A 443 5.16 25.74 34.65
CA GLN A 443 3.89 25.76 35.37
C GLN A 443 2.92 24.81 34.70
N LEU A 444 2.42 23.82 35.43
CA LEU A 444 1.59 22.72 34.94
C LEU A 444 0.29 22.66 35.73
N SER A 445 -0.76 22.19 35.09
CA SER A 445 -2.04 21.87 35.75
C SER A 445 -1.91 20.63 36.63
N ALA A 446 -2.83 20.43 37.56
CA ALA A 446 -2.86 19.24 38.41
C ALA A 446 -2.92 17.92 37.61
N GLN A 447 -3.58 17.92 36.46
CA GLN A 447 -3.67 16.76 35.57
C GLN A 447 -2.31 16.48 34.88
N GLU A 448 -1.60 17.51 34.43
CA GLU A 448 -0.28 17.38 33.82
C GLU A 448 0.77 16.92 34.85
N ILE A 449 0.71 17.43 36.10
CA ILE A 449 1.59 16.97 37.20
C ILE A 449 1.37 15.48 37.48
N HIS A 450 0.12 15.04 37.58
CA HIS A 450 -0.19 13.64 37.78
C HIS A 450 0.35 12.77 36.63
N CYS A 451 0.21 13.23 35.40
CA CYS A 451 0.79 12.55 34.23
C CYS A 451 2.33 12.44 34.33
N VAL A 452 3.03 13.50 34.75
CA VAL A 452 4.50 13.44 34.93
C VAL A 452 4.89 12.45 36.02
N GLU A 453 4.16 12.41 37.12
CA GLU A 453 4.43 11.46 38.23
C GLU A 453 4.19 10.01 37.80
N GLU A 454 3.08 9.77 37.08
CA GLU A 454 2.73 8.43 36.57
C GLU A 454 3.77 7.93 35.54
N PHE A 455 4.29 8.81 34.69
CA PHE A 455 5.25 8.47 33.64
C PHE A 455 6.69 8.89 33.92
N SER A 456 7.07 9.06 35.20
CA SER A 456 8.42 9.46 35.61
C SER A 456 9.52 8.55 35.04
N ASP A 457 9.33 7.22 35.09
CA ASP A 457 10.26 6.24 34.53
C ASP A 457 10.36 6.34 33.01
N TRP A 458 9.26 6.66 32.34
CA TRP A 458 9.24 6.91 30.90
C TRP A 458 10.09 8.14 30.55
N PHE A 459 9.94 9.26 31.26
CA PHE A 459 10.73 10.47 31.04
C PHE A 459 12.23 10.22 31.30
N ALA A 460 12.56 9.55 32.38
CA ALA A 460 13.95 9.19 32.70
C ALA A 460 14.55 8.28 31.62
N GLY A 461 13.83 7.28 31.15
CA GLY A 461 14.24 6.41 30.06
C GLY A 461 14.43 7.14 28.73
N HIS A 462 13.74 8.26 28.50
CA HIS A 462 13.85 9.11 27.30
C HIS A 462 14.88 10.25 27.44
N GLY A 463 15.66 10.29 28.54
CA GLY A 463 16.73 11.24 28.74
C GLY A 463 16.30 12.60 29.30
N PHE A 464 15.13 12.65 29.94
CA PHE A 464 14.68 13.82 30.70
C PHE A 464 14.95 13.62 32.20
N GLU A 465 15.58 14.58 32.85
CA GLU A 465 15.64 14.66 34.30
C GLU A 465 14.68 15.74 34.79
N LEU A 466 13.68 15.32 35.57
CA LEU A 466 12.61 16.17 36.10
C LEU A 466 12.68 16.22 37.62
N GLN A 467 12.50 17.41 38.17
CA GLN A 467 12.44 17.63 39.59
C GLN A 467 11.15 18.37 39.96
N ASN A 468 10.41 17.85 40.92
CA ASN A 468 9.23 18.54 41.48
C ASN A 468 9.70 19.79 42.24
N ALA A 469 9.19 20.97 41.88
CA ALA A 469 9.53 22.26 42.45
C ALA A 469 8.37 22.89 43.25
N GLY A 470 7.20 22.26 43.28
CA GLY A 470 6.01 22.71 43.97
C GLY A 470 4.75 22.01 43.47
N PRO A 471 3.57 22.30 44.05
CA PRO A 471 2.33 21.60 43.70
C PRO A 471 1.86 21.79 42.25
N GLU A 472 2.33 22.85 41.57
CA GLU A 472 1.96 23.19 40.19
C GLU A 472 3.20 23.49 39.33
N SER A 473 4.40 23.07 39.75
CA SER A 473 5.64 23.41 39.04
C SER A 473 6.65 22.26 39.01
N ILE A 474 7.25 22.06 37.85
CA ILE A 474 8.31 21.09 37.60
C ILE A 474 9.54 21.79 37.01
N LEU A 475 10.73 21.41 37.46
CA LEU A 475 12.01 21.81 36.90
C LEU A 475 12.52 20.74 35.95
N VAL A 476 12.77 21.10 34.70
CA VAL A 476 13.49 20.26 33.72
C VAL A 476 14.98 20.56 33.87
N ARG A 477 15.77 19.56 34.27
CA ARG A 477 17.21 19.67 34.51
C ARG A 477 18.04 19.15 33.34
N GLU A 478 17.63 18.02 32.78
CA GLU A 478 18.30 17.41 31.63
C GLU A 478 17.30 17.13 30.51
N VAL A 479 17.81 17.18 29.29
CA VAL A 479 17.07 16.83 28.07
C VAL A 479 17.93 15.94 27.19
N PRO A 480 17.33 15.14 26.26
CA PRO A 480 18.10 14.40 25.26
C PRO A 480 19.06 15.34 24.51
N ALA A 481 20.33 14.98 24.40
CA ALA A 481 21.37 15.83 23.79
C ALA A 481 21.03 16.27 22.34
N MET A 482 20.29 15.44 21.62
CA MET A 482 19.80 15.76 20.28
C MET A 482 18.74 16.87 20.25
N LEU A 483 18.05 17.12 21.36
CA LEU A 483 16.98 18.11 21.51
C LEU A 483 17.42 19.39 22.21
N ARG A 484 18.73 19.55 22.50
CA ARG A 484 19.28 20.68 23.24
C ARG A 484 18.93 22.07 22.68
N ASN A 485 18.68 22.15 21.37
CA ASN A 485 18.36 23.41 20.68
C ASN A 485 16.83 23.61 20.50
N ALA A 486 16.00 22.67 20.98
CA ALA A 486 14.55 22.74 20.90
C ALA A 486 13.99 23.82 21.84
N ASN A 487 12.76 24.25 21.58
CA ASN A 487 11.98 24.98 22.58
C ASN A 487 11.44 23.98 23.61
N ILE A 488 12.19 23.81 24.71
CA ILE A 488 11.94 22.77 25.72
C ILE A 488 10.55 22.93 26.36
N GLU A 489 10.11 24.15 26.61
CA GLU A 489 8.78 24.38 27.19
C GLU A 489 7.67 23.84 26.26
N GLN A 490 7.70 24.22 24.99
CA GLN A 490 6.70 23.79 24.03
C GLN A 490 6.80 22.27 23.78
N LEU A 491 8.00 21.75 23.63
CA LEU A 491 8.24 20.31 23.46
C LEU A 491 7.63 19.52 24.61
N PHE A 492 7.84 19.96 25.86
CA PHE A 492 7.35 19.27 27.04
C PHE A 492 5.82 19.29 27.13
N ARG A 493 5.19 20.42 26.80
CA ARG A 493 3.73 20.54 26.74
C ARG A 493 3.12 19.64 25.67
N ASP A 494 3.74 19.53 24.51
CA ASP A 494 3.26 18.67 23.42
C ASP A 494 3.41 17.20 23.78
N ILE A 495 4.51 16.79 24.43
CA ILE A 495 4.68 15.42 24.96
C ILE A 495 3.62 15.10 26.03
N LEU A 496 3.34 16.02 26.94
CA LEU A 496 2.29 15.83 27.96
C LEU A 496 0.91 15.69 27.33
N ALA A 497 0.59 16.51 26.33
CA ALA A 497 -0.66 16.42 25.59
C ALA A 497 -0.82 15.05 24.91
N ASP A 498 0.24 14.53 24.30
CA ASP A 498 0.25 13.20 23.70
C ASP A 498 0.04 12.11 24.75
N LEU A 499 0.79 12.14 25.87
CA LEU A 499 0.68 11.18 26.97
C LEU A 499 -0.73 11.16 27.58
N ILE A 500 -1.31 12.33 27.84
CA ILE A 500 -2.67 12.46 28.37
C ILE A 500 -3.71 11.92 27.38
N SER A 501 -3.50 12.14 26.08
CA SER A 501 -4.42 11.65 25.02
C SER A 501 -4.45 10.14 24.90
N PHE A 502 -3.34 9.44 25.22
CA PHE A 502 -3.23 7.99 25.11
C PHE A 502 -3.83 7.22 26.32
N ALA A 503 -4.08 7.86 27.44
CA ALA A 503 -4.89 7.42 28.59
C ALA A 503 -4.58 6.03 29.20
N SER A 504 -3.56 5.27 28.75
CA SER A 504 -3.13 4.01 29.35
C SER A 504 -1.68 3.65 28.99
N SER A 505 -0.95 3.04 29.95
CA SER A 505 0.45 2.63 29.78
C SER A 505 0.68 1.62 28.65
N GLU A 506 -0.27 0.73 28.38
CA GLU A 506 -0.19 -0.21 27.24
C GLU A 506 -0.27 0.52 25.89
N ARG A 507 -1.10 1.57 25.81
CA ARG A 507 -1.26 2.36 24.61
C ARG A 507 -0.04 3.23 24.33
N ILE A 508 0.59 3.75 25.36
CA ILE A 508 1.83 4.53 25.26
C ILE A 508 2.97 3.69 24.71
N GLN A 509 3.11 2.43 25.10
CA GLN A 509 4.12 1.53 24.51
C GLN A 509 3.88 1.28 23.02
N GLN A 510 2.61 1.24 22.58
CA GLN A 510 2.26 1.07 21.16
C GLN A 510 2.45 2.36 20.35
N GLU A 511 2.24 3.53 20.97
CA GLU A 511 2.30 4.85 20.33
C GLU A 511 3.64 5.58 20.59
N ASN A 512 4.63 4.89 21.13
CA ASN A 512 5.96 5.47 21.43
C ASN A 512 6.60 6.15 20.22
N ASN A 513 6.35 5.61 19.02
CA ASN A 513 6.84 6.20 17.77
C ASN A 513 6.21 7.57 17.48
N HIS A 514 4.97 7.81 17.92
CA HIS A 514 4.31 9.11 17.77
C HIS A 514 5.00 10.17 18.63
N ILE A 515 5.25 9.84 19.89
CA ILE A 515 5.92 10.75 20.81
C ILE A 515 7.36 11.04 20.34
N LEU A 516 8.09 10.03 19.84
CA LEU A 516 9.39 10.23 19.22
C LEU A 516 9.34 11.13 17.99
N ALA A 517 8.26 11.05 17.20
CA ALA A 517 8.04 11.95 16.06
C ALA A 517 7.80 13.40 16.51
N THR A 518 7.00 13.61 17.56
CA THR A 518 6.82 14.93 18.22
C THR A 518 8.16 15.47 18.71
N MET A 519 8.98 14.66 19.38
CA MET A 519 10.32 15.03 19.83
C MET A 519 11.24 15.41 18.67
N ALA A 520 11.24 14.65 17.57
CA ALA A 520 12.06 14.92 16.39
C ALA A 520 11.66 16.21 15.67
N CYS A 521 10.37 16.50 15.60
CA CYS A 521 9.84 17.74 15.03
C CYS A 521 10.40 18.97 15.75
N HIS A 522 10.46 18.95 17.08
CA HIS A 522 11.03 20.03 17.89
C HIS A 522 12.56 20.11 17.83
N GLY A 523 13.24 18.97 17.55
CA GLY A 523 14.70 18.90 17.39
C GLY A 523 15.20 19.34 16.01
N SER A 524 14.31 19.50 15.03
CA SER A 524 14.69 19.82 13.66
C SER A 524 15.22 21.25 13.51
N VAL A 525 16.12 21.45 12.54
CA VAL A 525 16.66 22.77 12.21
C VAL A 525 15.54 23.71 11.78
N ARG A 526 15.44 24.87 12.41
CA ARG A 526 14.46 25.90 12.02
C ARG A 526 14.65 26.28 10.55
N ALA A 527 13.56 26.35 9.82
CA ALA A 527 13.53 26.90 8.47
C ALA A 527 14.23 28.28 8.43
N SER A 528 14.96 28.57 7.36
CA SER A 528 15.68 29.84 7.11
C SER A 528 17.14 29.89 7.58
N ARG A 529 17.75 28.79 8.08
CA ARG A 529 19.19 28.76 8.29
C ARG A 529 19.92 28.61 6.94
N GLN A 530 20.88 29.50 6.65
CA GLN A 530 21.78 29.31 5.52
C GLN A 530 22.86 28.27 5.89
N LEU A 531 22.97 27.22 5.10
CA LEU A 531 23.96 26.17 5.23
C LEU A 531 25.15 26.47 4.32
N THR A 532 26.36 26.16 4.78
CA THR A 532 27.54 26.10 3.93
C THR A 532 27.49 24.88 3.01
N ASN A 533 28.27 24.85 1.92
CA ASN A 533 28.36 23.70 1.03
C ASN A 533 28.77 22.42 1.78
N THR A 534 29.66 22.54 2.78
CA THR A 534 30.08 21.41 3.62
C THR A 534 28.91 20.87 4.44
N GLU A 535 28.11 21.76 5.06
CA GLU A 535 26.93 21.36 5.84
C GLU A 535 25.84 20.76 4.95
N MET A 536 25.62 21.31 3.75
CA MET A 536 24.67 20.73 2.79
C MET A 536 25.08 19.31 2.36
N ASN A 537 26.36 19.12 2.03
CA ASN A 537 26.86 17.78 1.69
C ASN A 537 26.81 16.81 2.87
N ALA A 538 27.08 17.28 4.10
CA ALA A 538 26.91 16.45 5.29
C ALA A 538 25.45 16.01 5.47
N LEU A 539 24.50 16.93 5.30
CA LEU A 539 23.07 16.59 5.34
C LEU A 539 22.69 15.53 4.30
N LEU A 540 23.20 15.65 3.05
CA LEU A 540 22.96 14.65 2.01
C LEU A 540 23.48 13.26 2.41
N ARG A 541 24.68 13.19 2.98
CA ARG A 541 25.28 11.94 3.48
C ARG A 541 24.51 11.34 4.65
N ASP A 542 23.99 12.19 5.54
CA ASP A 542 23.17 11.74 6.65
C ASP A 542 21.81 11.20 6.17
N VAL A 543 21.19 11.85 5.17
CA VAL A 543 19.96 11.33 4.53
C VAL A 543 20.21 9.96 3.90
N GLU A 544 21.33 9.77 3.20
CA GLU A 544 21.67 8.48 2.56
C GLU A 544 21.88 7.34 3.56
N LYS A 545 22.37 7.65 4.76
CA LYS A 545 22.64 6.67 5.84
C LYS A 545 21.41 6.37 6.70
N THR A 546 20.38 7.20 6.60
CA THR A 546 19.20 7.13 7.46
C THR A 546 18.17 6.18 6.85
N ASP A 547 17.67 5.24 7.64
CA ASP A 547 16.58 4.36 7.24
C ASP A 547 15.31 5.18 6.93
N ASN A 548 14.57 4.74 5.92
CA ASN A 548 13.34 5.40 5.47
C ASN A 548 13.50 6.90 5.14
N SER A 549 14.69 7.33 4.76
CA SER A 549 15.01 8.74 4.52
C SER A 549 14.28 9.38 3.34
N GLY A 550 13.62 8.60 2.51
CA GLY A 550 12.78 9.12 1.41
C GLY A 550 11.55 9.91 1.87
N GLN A 551 11.20 9.86 3.17
CA GLN A 551 9.99 10.49 3.71
C GLN A 551 10.21 11.00 5.13
N CYS A 552 9.56 12.13 5.46
CA CYS A 552 9.51 12.61 6.83
C CYS A 552 8.51 11.82 7.70
N ASN A 553 8.46 12.10 8.99
CA ASN A 553 7.54 11.47 9.94
C ASN A 553 6.06 11.73 9.62
N HIS A 554 5.77 12.73 8.80
CA HIS A 554 4.44 13.12 8.34
C HIS A 554 4.09 12.55 6.95
N GLY A 555 4.93 11.65 6.38
CA GLY A 555 4.70 11.02 5.08
C GLY A 555 4.93 11.93 3.88
N ARG A 556 5.58 13.10 4.06
CA ARG A 556 6.00 13.96 2.94
C ARG A 556 7.33 13.49 2.40
N PRO A 557 7.58 13.57 1.08
CA PRO A 557 8.90 13.31 0.54
C PRO A 557 9.94 14.23 1.19
N THR A 558 11.05 13.67 1.61
CA THR A 558 12.20 14.45 2.10
C THR A 558 13.07 14.94 0.96
N TRP A 559 13.05 14.23 -0.15
CA TRP A 559 13.75 14.61 -1.37
C TRP A 559 13.01 14.08 -2.60
N VAL A 560 13.28 14.71 -3.76
CA VAL A 560 12.70 14.33 -5.07
C VAL A 560 13.82 14.35 -6.11
N GLN A 561 13.83 13.34 -6.99
CA GLN A 561 14.74 13.26 -8.14
C GLN A 561 14.03 13.78 -9.40
N LEU A 562 14.63 14.74 -10.07
CA LEU A 562 14.25 15.16 -11.42
C LEU A 562 15.30 14.64 -12.41
N ASN A 563 14.96 13.57 -13.12
CA ASN A 563 15.86 13.03 -14.14
C ASN A 563 15.93 13.95 -15.37
N MET A 564 16.91 13.73 -16.24
CA MET A 564 17.10 14.57 -17.43
C MET A 564 15.88 14.58 -18.35
N ASP A 565 15.17 13.44 -18.50
CA ASP A 565 13.96 13.37 -19.31
C ASP A 565 12.81 14.22 -18.73
N ALA A 566 12.68 14.25 -17.40
CA ALA A 566 11.70 15.11 -16.74
C ALA A 566 12.04 16.60 -16.91
N LEU A 567 13.32 16.94 -16.81
CA LEU A 567 13.80 18.30 -17.07
C LEU A 567 13.60 18.70 -18.53
N ASP A 568 13.93 17.85 -19.48
CA ASP A 568 13.74 18.11 -20.92
C ASP A 568 12.26 18.29 -21.28
N LYS A 569 11.36 17.53 -20.67
CA LYS A 569 9.90 17.72 -20.83
C LYS A 569 9.42 19.09 -20.34
N LEU A 570 10.00 19.63 -19.26
CA LEU A 570 9.66 20.98 -18.77
C LEU A 570 10.01 22.08 -19.80
N PHE A 571 11.04 21.85 -20.63
CA PHE A 571 11.49 22.77 -21.66
C PHE A 571 11.02 22.37 -23.08
N MET A 572 10.09 21.39 -23.17
CA MET A 572 9.58 20.86 -24.45
C MET A 572 10.70 20.38 -25.40
N ARG A 573 11.82 19.90 -24.86
CA ARG A 573 12.90 19.30 -25.62
C ARG A 573 12.59 17.84 -25.90
N GLY A 574 12.72 17.41 -27.17
CA GLY A 574 12.50 16.01 -27.57
C GLY A 574 11.06 15.69 -28.00
N GLN A 575 10.23 16.71 -28.36
CA GLN A 575 8.99 16.50 -29.10
C GLN A 575 9.23 16.58 -30.62
#